data_066eb7c0139419eaabd6fe52e9fa1c9b
#
_entry.id   066eb7c0139419eaabd6fe52e9fa1c9b
#
_cell.length_a   1.000
_cell.length_b   1.000
_cell.length_c   1.000
_cell.angle_alpha   90.00
_cell.angle_beta   90.00
_cell.angle_gamma   90.00
#
_symmetry.space_group_name_H-M   'P 1'
#
loop_
_entity.id
_entity.type
_entity.pdbx_description
1 polymer ?
#
loop_
_entity_poly.entity_id
_entity_poly.type
_entity_poly.pdbx_seq_one_letter_code
_entity_poly.pdbx_strand_id
1 'polypeptide(L)'
;MKSIAELKKFVIDRIESRKDEIISFGTDLLNNPESGYCEVKTAAKVKAELERLGLSCRTGLAVTGIRADIKCGKGDGPRIALMGELDALPVPSHPFADPVTGAAHACGHHAQLTQMLAAAEALLPIVDELSKSNDHTIDSECDFFSFL
;
A
#
# COMPACT_ATOMS: atom_id res chain seq x y z
N MET A 1 21.73 17.61 1.52
CA MET A 1 21.13 16.31 1.91
C MET A 1 20.25 16.55 3.14
N LYS A 2 19.00 16.12 3.12
CA LYS A 2 18.12 16.26 4.29
C LYS A 2 18.53 15.29 5.38
N SER A 3 18.40 15.69 6.64
CA SER A 3 18.58 14.80 7.79
C SER A 3 17.43 13.79 7.89
N ILE A 4 17.63 12.69 8.59
CA ILE A 4 16.57 11.70 8.84
C ILE A 4 15.35 12.36 9.52
N ALA A 5 15.55 13.33 10.40
CA ALA A 5 14.46 14.06 11.06
C ALA A 5 13.63 14.86 10.05
N GLU A 6 14.28 15.52 9.09
CA GLU A 6 13.61 16.27 8.02
C GLU A 6 12.86 15.33 7.06
N LEU A 7 13.44 14.16 6.73
CA LEU A 7 12.76 13.15 5.91
C LEU A 7 11.53 12.58 6.61
N LYS A 8 11.64 12.24 7.89
CA LYS A 8 10.49 11.80 8.70
C LYS A 8 9.38 12.85 8.76
N LYS A 9 9.77 14.11 9.00
CA LYS A 9 8.80 15.20 9.01
C LYS A 9 8.10 15.34 7.66
N PHE A 10 8.84 15.29 6.56
CA PHE A 10 8.27 15.33 5.21
C PHE A 10 7.22 14.24 4.99
N VAL A 11 7.52 12.98 5.37
CA VAL A 11 6.59 11.85 5.24
C VAL A 11 5.31 12.10 6.03
N ILE A 12 5.43 12.57 7.29
CA ILE A 12 4.28 12.88 8.15
C ILE A 12 3.43 13.99 7.53
N ASP A 13 4.06 15.10 7.14
CA ASP A 13 3.37 16.24 6.54
C ASP A 13 2.66 15.84 5.23
N ARG A 14 3.28 14.96 4.44
CA ARG A 14 2.69 14.45 3.19
C ARG A 14 1.45 13.62 3.45
N ILE A 15 1.49 12.68 4.40
CA ILE A 15 0.34 11.86 4.78
C ILE A 15 -0.79 12.75 5.33
N GLU A 16 -0.47 13.69 6.21
CA GLU A 16 -1.46 14.61 6.79
C GLU A 16 -2.13 15.49 5.71
N SER A 17 -1.36 15.94 4.71
CA SER A 17 -1.90 16.73 3.59
C SER A 17 -2.85 15.96 2.68
N ARG A 18 -2.82 14.63 2.73
CA ARG A 18 -3.61 13.72 1.89
C ARG A 18 -4.60 12.88 2.69
N LYS A 19 -4.77 13.20 3.97
CA LYS A 19 -5.54 12.34 4.89
C LYS A 19 -6.98 12.07 4.44
N ASP A 20 -7.65 13.08 3.89
CA ASP A 20 -9.05 12.93 3.51
C ASP A 20 -9.22 11.94 2.35
N GLU A 21 -8.32 11.97 1.37
CA GLU A 21 -8.31 11.02 0.26
C GLU A 21 -7.89 9.62 0.74
N ILE A 22 -6.92 9.53 1.63
CA ILE A 22 -6.47 8.27 2.23
C ILE A 22 -7.63 7.63 3.02
N ILE A 23 -8.33 8.39 3.84
CA ILE A 23 -9.47 7.92 4.62
C ILE A 23 -10.63 7.52 3.68
N SER A 24 -10.88 8.31 2.65
CA SER A 24 -11.93 8.02 1.66
C SER A 24 -11.65 6.69 0.94
N PHE A 25 -10.42 6.44 0.54
CA PHE A 25 -10.03 5.17 -0.09
C PHE A 25 -10.25 3.98 0.85
N GLY A 26 -9.78 4.07 2.11
CA GLY A 26 -9.97 3.01 3.10
C GLY A 26 -11.45 2.77 3.44
N THR A 27 -12.24 3.82 3.48
CA THR A 27 -13.70 3.74 3.69
C THR A 27 -14.40 3.07 2.51
N ASP A 28 -13.96 3.36 1.28
CA ASP A 28 -14.49 2.71 0.08
C ASP A 28 -14.19 1.21 0.07
N LEU A 29 -12.98 0.80 0.47
CA LEU A 29 -12.65 -0.62 0.63
C LEU A 29 -13.51 -1.29 1.72
N LEU A 30 -13.63 -0.65 2.89
CA LEU A 30 -14.45 -1.15 4.00
C LEU A 30 -15.89 -1.45 3.58
N ASN A 31 -16.47 -0.56 2.76
CA ASN A 31 -17.87 -0.65 2.32
C ASN A 31 -18.07 -1.57 1.10
N ASN A 32 -16.99 -2.07 0.49
CA ASN A 32 -17.06 -2.94 -0.69
C ASN A 32 -16.19 -4.19 -0.51
N PRO A 33 -16.43 -4.98 0.54
CA PRO A 33 -15.61 -6.15 0.86
C PRO A 33 -15.80 -7.28 -0.16
N GLU A 34 -14.70 -7.95 -0.51
CA GLU A 34 -14.70 -9.13 -1.37
C GLU A 34 -13.98 -10.29 -0.67
N SER A 35 -14.51 -11.49 -0.78
CA SER A 35 -13.91 -12.68 -0.16
C SER A 35 -12.63 -13.12 -0.87
N GLY A 36 -11.79 -13.87 -0.17
CA GLY A 36 -10.53 -14.39 -0.69
C GLY A 36 -10.64 -15.08 -2.05
N TYR A 37 -9.69 -14.81 -2.92
CA TYR A 37 -9.64 -15.18 -4.35
C TYR A 37 -10.75 -14.61 -5.24
N CYS A 38 -11.59 -13.72 -4.70
CA CYS A 38 -12.65 -13.02 -5.43
C CYS A 38 -12.47 -11.50 -5.41
N GLU A 39 -11.33 -10.98 -4.98
CA GLU A 39 -11.02 -9.57 -4.70
C GLU A 39 -10.76 -8.77 -5.99
N VAL A 40 -11.58 -8.98 -7.02
CA VAL A 40 -11.36 -8.39 -8.35
C VAL A 40 -11.46 -6.88 -8.34
N LYS A 41 -12.48 -6.34 -7.66
CA LYS A 41 -12.69 -4.88 -7.58
C LYS A 41 -11.71 -4.23 -6.62
N THR A 42 -11.41 -4.88 -5.50
CA THR A 42 -10.40 -4.44 -4.53
C THR A 42 -9.04 -4.35 -5.20
N ALA A 43 -8.63 -5.39 -5.90
CA ALA A 43 -7.39 -5.42 -6.67
C ALA A 43 -7.34 -4.32 -7.75
N ALA A 44 -8.45 -4.10 -8.48
CA ALA A 44 -8.52 -3.04 -9.49
C ALA A 44 -8.36 -1.65 -8.87
N LYS A 45 -8.96 -1.39 -7.70
CA LYS A 45 -8.82 -0.12 -6.97
C LYS A 45 -7.39 0.12 -6.51
N VAL A 46 -6.77 -0.89 -5.88
CA VAL A 46 -5.37 -0.83 -5.45
C VAL A 46 -4.43 -0.58 -6.63
N LYS A 47 -4.64 -1.31 -7.74
CA LYS A 47 -3.89 -1.11 -8.98
C LYS A 47 -4.00 0.33 -9.49
N ALA A 48 -5.22 0.86 -9.55
CA ALA A 48 -5.46 2.22 -10.03
C ALA A 48 -4.71 3.27 -9.19
N GLU A 49 -4.68 3.10 -7.86
CA GLU A 49 -3.94 4.01 -6.98
C GLU A 49 -2.42 3.90 -7.18
N LEU A 50 -1.88 2.69 -7.32
CA LEU A 50 -0.46 2.50 -7.61
C LEU A 50 -0.07 3.10 -8.97
N GLU A 51 -0.91 2.93 -9.99
CA GLU A 51 -0.70 3.54 -11.31
C GLU A 51 -0.82 5.07 -11.26
N ARG A 52 -1.73 5.62 -10.45
CA ARG A 52 -1.82 7.07 -10.19
C ARG A 52 -0.52 7.62 -9.60
N LEU A 53 0.15 6.82 -8.79
CA LEU A 53 1.48 7.13 -8.23
C LEU A 53 2.63 6.96 -9.24
N GLY A 54 2.35 6.54 -10.46
CA GLY A 54 3.35 6.30 -11.51
C GLY A 54 4.06 4.95 -11.41
N LEU A 55 3.53 4.02 -10.62
CA LEU A 55 4.11 2.69 -10.44
C LEU A 55 3.55 1.70 -11.45
N SER A 56 4.43 0.89 -12.02
CA SER A 56 4.04 -0.24 -12.86
C SER A 56 3.69 -1.44 -11.99
N CYS A 57 2.53 -2.05 -12.25
CA CYS A 57 2.02 -3.16 -11.46
C CYS A 57 2.12 -4.50 -12.19
N ARG A 58 2.57 -5.53 -11.49
CA ARG A 58 2.36 -6.94 -11.86
C ARG A 58 1.09 -7.42 -11.19
N THR A 59 0.17 -7.97 -11.97
CA THR A 59 -1.15 -8.43 -11.49
C THR A 59 -1.34 -9.92 -11.71
N GLY A 60 -2.38 -10.50 -11.14
CA GLY A 60 -2.70 -11.91 -11.27
C GLY A 60 -1.79 -12.83 -10.46
N LEU A 61 -1.11 -12.30 -9.46
CA LEU A 61 -0.31 -13.10 -8.54
C LEU A 61 -1.26 -13.82 -7.59
N ALA A 62 -1.14 -15.16 -7.48
CA ALA A 62 -2.06 -15.97 -6.70
C ALA A 62 -3.55 -15.62 -6.94
N VAL A 63 -3.92 -15.40 -8.20
CA VAL A 63 -5.24 -15.03 -8.74
C VAL A 63 -5.50 -13.53 -8.80
N THR A 64 -5.58 -12.82 -7.67
CA THR A 64 -5.95 -11.38 -7.59
C THR A 64 -4.80 -10.49 -7.14
N GLY A 65 -3.73 -11.07 -6.62
CA GLY A 65 -2.61 -10.34 -6.03
C GLY A 65 -1.90 -9.38 -6.99
N ILE A 66 -1.35 -8.31 -6.42
CA ILE A 66 -0.67 -7.23 -7.13
C ILE A 66 0.69 -6.99 -6.48
N ARG A 67 1.67 -6.68 -7.30
CA ARG A 67 2.98 -6.20 -6.85
C ARG A 67 3.38 -4.96 -7.65
N ALA A 68 3.92 -3.97 -6.96
CA ALA A 68 4.63 -2.86 -7.54
C ALA A 68 6.01 -2.74 -6.86
N ASP A 69 7.02 -2.38 -7.63
CA ASP A 69 8.39 -2.23 -7.15
C ASP A 69 8.79 -0.76 -7.21
N ILE A 70 9.30 -0.22 -6.10
CA ILE A 70 9.91 1.11 -6.05
C ILE A 70 11.42 0.90 -5.97
N LYS A 71 12.12 1.40 -6.98
CA LYS A 71 13.59 1.34 -6.99
C LYS A 71 14.15 2.60 -6.33
N CYS A 72 15.00 2.43 -5.33
CA CYS A 72 15.77 3.50 -4.73
C CYS A 72 17.25 3.11 -4.72
N GLY A 73 18.13 4.08 -5.06
CA GLY A 73 19.55 3.83 -5.06
C GLY A 73 20.13 3.21 -6.33
N LYS A 74 21.42 2.87 -6.28
CA LYS A 74 22.23 2.40 -7.41
C LYS A 74 22.87 1.04 -7.17
N GLY A 75 22.53 0.34 -6.11
CA GLY A 75 23.23 -0.87 -5.70
C GLY A 75 22.33 -2.04 -5.35
N ASP A 76 22.94 -3.20 -5.16
CA ASP A 76 22.31 -4.43 -4.67
C ASP A 76 22.20 -4.38 -3.15
N GLY A 77 21.18 -3.70 -2.63
CA GLY A 77 20.93 -3.65 -1.19
C GLY A 77 19.80 -4.57 -0.74
N PRO A 78 19.46 -4.54 0.56
CA PRO A 78 18.33 -5.33 1.07
C PRO A 78 17.01 -4.86 0.47
N ARG A 79 16.15 -5.83 0.14
CA ARG A 79 14.80 -5.59 -0.33
C ARG A 79 13.85 -5.61 0.85
N ILE A 80 13.04 -4.57 0.97
CA ILE A 80 12.00 -4.48 2.01
C ILE A 80 10.65 -4.64 1.32
N ALA A 81 9.84 -5.60 1.78
CA ALA A 81 8.46 -5.76 1.33
C ALA A 81 7.51 -5.17 2.38
N LEU A 82 6.63 -4.30 1.93
CA LEU A 82 5.46 -3.89 2.69
C LEU A 82 4.27 -4.66 2.13
N MET A 83 3.59 -5.43 2.98
CA MET A 83 2.56 -6.36 2.56
C MET A 83 1.21 -6.00 3.18
N GLY A 84 0.14 -6.25 2.45
CA GLY A 84 -1.24 -6.15 2.91
C GLY A 84 -2.11 -7.14 2.16
N GLU A 85 -3.22 -7.51 2.77
CA GLU A 85 -4.14 -8.51 2.28
C GLU A 85 -5.35 -7.84 1.61
N LEU A 86 -5.81 -8.43 0.48
CA LEU A 86 -6.92 -7.86 -0.32
C LEU A 86 -8.28 -8.31 0.19
N ASP A 87 -8.35 -9.47 0.84
CA ASP A 87 -9.57 -10.17 1.16
C ASP A 87 -10.35 -9.60 2.36
N ALA A 88 -11.60 -9.96 2.38
CA ALA A 88 -12.52 -9.82 3.50
C ALA A 88 -12.96 -11.22 3.98
N LEU A 89 -13.34 -11.30 5.25
CA LEU A 89 -13.75 -12.55 5.89
C LEU A 89 -15.27 -12.77 5.79
N PRO A 90 -15.75 -14.02 5.78
CA PRO A 90 -17.19 -14.33 5.83
C PRO A 90 -17.74 -14.11 7.25
N VAL A 91 -18.13 -12.88 7.56
CA VAL A 91 -18.69 -12.47 8.86
C VAL A 91 -20.01 -11.72 8.63
N PRO A 92 -21.10 -12.43 8.28
CA PRO A 92 -22.38 -11.81 7.91
C PRO A 92 -23.04 -11.00 9.02
N SER A 93 -22.63 -11.18 10.28
CA SER A 93 -23.11 -10.39 11.42
C SER A 93 -22.37 -9.07 11.61
N HIS A 94 -21.33 -8.80 10.82
CA HIS A 94 -20.56 -7.55 10.91
C HIS A 94 -21.39 -6.36 10.39
N PRO A 95 -21.34 -5.17 11.04
CA PRO A 95 -22.14 -4.01 10.63
C PRO A 95 -21.89 -3.55 9.17
N PHE A 96 -20.73 -3.81 8.65
CA PHE A 96 -20.33 -3.49 7.26
C PHE A 96 -20.21 -4.73 6.38
N ALA A 97 -20.93 -5.81 6.72
CA ALA A 97 -20.95 -6.99 5.85
C ALA A 97 -21.74 -6.69 4.57
N ASP A 98 -21.19 -7.16 3.45
CA ASP A 98 -21.94 -7.21 2.19
C ASP A 98 -23.20 -8.07 2.38
N PRO A 99 -24.38 -7.56 2.05
CA PRO A 99 -25.65 -8.26 2.35
C PRO A 99 -25.85 -9.51 1.49
N VAL A 100 -25.12 -9.67 0.39
CA VAL A 100 -25.25 -10.81 -0.54
C VAL A 100 -24.21 -11.88 -0.22
N THR A 101 -22.95 -11.48 -0.03
CA THR A 101 -21.84 -12.42 0.17
C THR A 101 -21.54 -12.70 1.64
N GLY A 102 -21.97 -11.83 2.55
CA GLY A 102 -21.60 -11.87 3.96
C GLY A 102 -20.14 -11.52 4.23
N ALA A 103 -19.42 -11.04 3.23
CA ALA A 103 -18.03 -10.64 3.39
C ALA A 103 -17.92 -9.33 4.19
N ALA A 104 -16.92 -9.22 5.07
CA ALA A 104 -16.63 -8.03 5.85
C ALA A 104 -15.13 -7.89 6.14
N HIS A 105 -14.62 -6.68 6.12
CA HIS A 105 -13.23 -6.39 6.53
C HIS A 105 -13.05 -6.44 8.08
N ALA A 106 -13.51 -7.55 8.68
CA ALA A 106 -13.47 -7.75 10.13
C ALA A 106 -12.03 -7.91 10.69
N CYS A 107 -11.06 -8.22 9.84
CA CYS A 107 -9.64 -8.34 10.20
C CYS A 107 -8.84 -7.04 9.98
N GLY A 108 -9.44 -6.03 9.35
CA GLY A 108 -8.79 -4.73 9.12
C GLY A 108 -7.92 -4.65 7.85
N HIS A 109 -8.04 -5.60 6.89
CA HIS A 109 -7.23 -5.62 5.67
C HIS A 109 -7.40 -4.33 4.85
N HIS A 110 -8.59 -3.73 4.80
CA HIS A 110 -8.81 -2.40 4.20
C HIS A 110 -7.88 -1.31 4.77
N ALA A 111 -7.62 -1.36 6.10
CA ALA A 111 -6.72 -0.41 6.75
C ALA A 111 -5.25 -0.70 6.41
N GLN A 112 -4.85 -1.97 6.31
CA GLN A 112 -3.51 -2.36 5.86
C GLN A 112 -3.24 -1.81 4.46
N LEU A 113 -4.14 -2.06 3.49
CA LEU A 113 -4.02 -1.58 2.12
C LEU A 113 -3.92 -0.05 2.05
N THR A 114 -4.75 0.63 2.84
CA THR A 114 -4.74 2.09 2.94
C THR A 114 -3.41 2.63 3.46
N GLN A 115 -2.88 2.03 4.52
CA GLN A 115 -1.58 2.41 5.09
C GLN A 115 -0.43 2.18 4.11
N MET A 116 -0.46 1.08 3.36
CA MET A 116 0.57 0.78 2.37
C MET A 116 0.57 1.81 1.24
N LEU A 117 -0.60 2.16 0.70
CA LEU A 117 -0.71 3.18 -0.35
C LEU A 117 -0.30 4.57 0.16
N ALA A 118 -0.67 4.92 1.40
CA ALA A 118 -0.23 6.16 2.04
C ALA A 118 1.30 6.21 2.21
N ALA A 119 1.91 5.09 2.61
CA ALA A 119 3.36 4.98 2.72
C ALA A 119 4.04 5.12 1.35
N ALA A 120 3.51 4.47 0.30
CA ALA A 120 4.02 4.60 -1.06
C ALA A 120 3.97 6.06 -1.55
N GLU A 121 2.83 6.72 -1.38
CA GLU A 121 2.65 8.12 -1.78
C GLU A 121 3.60 9.08 -1.05
N ALA A 122 3.87 8.82 0.22
CA ALA A 122 4.74 9.67 1.02
C ALA A 122 6.23 9.43 0.77
N LEU A 123 6.63 8.20 0.42
CA LEU A 123 8.03 7.83 0.21
C LEU A 123 8.52 8.10 -1.21
N LEU A 124 7.67 7.94 -2.23
CA LEU A 124 8.04 8.14 -3.63
C LEU A 124 8.77 9.46 -3.91
N PRO A 125 8.33 10.64 -3.39
CA PRO A 125 9.01 11.90 -3.66
C PRO A 125 10.41 12.03 -3.07
N ILE A 126 10.77 11.18 -2.10
CA ILE A 126 12.07 11.24 -1.40
C ILE A 126 12.93 10.01 -1.63
N VAL A 127 12.50 9.10 -2.48
CA VAL A 127 13.20 7.82 -2.72
C VAL A 127 14.65 8.02 -3.16
N ASP A 128 14.93 9.02 -4.00
CA ASP A 128 16.29 9.36 -4.43
C ASP A 128 17.14 9.98 -3.31
N GLU A 129 16.51 10.61 -2.31
CA GLU A 129 17.23 11.16 -1.15
C GLU A 129 17.57 10.05 -0.14
N LEU A 130 16.69 9.07 0.02
CA LEU A 130 16.95 7.89 0.85
C LEU A 130 18.18 7.12 0.38
N SER A 131 18.39 7.02 -0.92
CA SER A 131 19.55 6.34 -1.52
C SER A 131 20.87 7.07 -1.35
N LYS A 132 20.86 8.34 -0.94
CA LYS A 132 22.04 9.21 -0.79
C LYS A 132 22.47 9.36 0.67
N SER A 133 21.73 8.84 1.63
CA SER A 133 22.11 8.90 3.03
C SER A 133 23.36 8.03 3.23
N ASN A 134 24.48 8.66 3.65
CA ASN A 134 25.77 7.99 3.92
C ASN A 134 25.75 7.11 5.18
N ASP A 135 24.57 6.74 5.66
CA ASP A 135 24.46 5.75 6.71
C ASP A 135 24.58 4.37 6.02
N HIS A 136 25.75 3.73 6.17
CA HIS A 136 26.11 2.44 5.57
C HIS A 136 25.14 1.28 5.89
N THR A 137 24.02 1.59 6.52
CA THR A 137 22.95 0.64 6.83
C THR A 137 21.87 0.57 5.73
N ILE A 138 21.89 1.46 4.71
CA ILE A 138 20.91 1.48 3.62
C ILE A 138 21.61 1.61 2.27
N ASP A 139 22.58 0.77 1.97
CA ASP A 139 22.99 0.46 0.61
C ASP A 139 21.98 -0.56 0.06
N SER A 140 20.81 -0.07 -0.40
CA SER A 140 19.75 -1.01 -0.72
C SER A 140 18.92 -0.56 -1.91
N GLU A 141 18.72 -1.47 -2.83
CA GLU A 141 17.52 -1.45 -3.66
C GLU A 141 16.33 -1.70 -2.73
N CYS A 142 15.54 -0.68 -2.49
CA CYS A 142 14.26 -0.86 -1.82
C CYS A 142 13.22 -1.28 -2.87
N ASP A 143 12.99 -2.57 -3.02
CA ASP A 143 11.81 -3.06 -3.71
C ASP A 143 10.66 -3.02 -2.69
N PHE A 144 9.76 -2.05 -2.82
CA PHE A 144 8.61 -1.91 -1.96
C PHE A 144 7.34 -2.40 -2.66
N PHE A 145 6.52 -3.08 -1.90
CA PHE A 145 5.10 -3.43 -2.09
C PHE A 145 4.80 -4.73 -2.82
N SER A 146 4.36 -5.68 -2.02
CA SER A 146 3.60 -6.83 -2.50
C SER A 146 2.22 -6.84 -1.85
N PHE A 147 1.17 -6.96 -2.64
CA PHE A 147 -0.20 -7.16 -2.19
C PHE A 147 -0.59 -8.61 -2.55
N LEU A 148 -0.88 -9.40 -1.57
CA LEU A 148 -1.38 -10.78 -1.73
C LEU A 148 -2.76 -10.91 -1.15
#